data_6e981c353a28365158c385bbf8335bb4
#
_entry.id   6e981c353a28365158c385bbf8335bb4
#
_cell.length_a   1.000
_cell.length_b   1.000
_cell.length_c   1.000
_cell.angle_alpha   90.00
_cell.angle_beta   90.00
_cell.angle_gamma   90.00
#
_symmetry.space_group_name_H-M   'P 1'
#
loop_
_entity.id
_entity.type
_entity.pdbx_description
1 polymer ?
#
loop_
_entity_poly.entity_id
_entity_poly.type
_entity_poly.pdbx_seq_one_letter_code
_entity_poly.pdbx_strand_id
1 'polypeptide(L)'
;IALSQAQITADTARRTLAGYWSGGVDFEIEPAALEDTSAAQDIAGEVSSVDLALLDAERQTATARVRVEETKAFQDPTWRAGLRYLNEGRDMAFVVGGSIPLARYDTNRGAIERAQAERTAADADLLTGKVLRERQIARLQADLTARASEARRIEAEVLPAAERTVTLVREGFNRGGFSYIDVIEAQKVLIDARSRRLDALKALHTDRALLARLTGRHVALIPNSETVR
;
A
#
# COMPACT_ATOMS: atom_id res chain seq x y z
N ILE A 1 0.52 -10.68 35.23
CA ILE A 1 -0.33 -9.86 34.35
C ILE A 1 0.39 -9.66 33.01
N ALA A 2 1.60 -9.11 32.95
CA ALA A 2 2.29 -8.82 31.68
C ALA A 2 2.52 -10.07 30.80
N LEU A 3 2.93 -11.20 31.41
CA LEU A 3 3.12 -12.47 30.71
C LEU A 3 1.79 -12.97 30.09
N SER A 4 0.72 -12.98 30.89
CA SER A 4 -0.62 -13.40 30.40
C SER A 4 -1.09 -12.52 29.25
N GLN A 5 -0.89 -11.21 29.33
CA GLN A 5 -1.24 -10.29 28.24
C GLN A 5 -0.42 -10.57 26.97
N ALA A 6 0.88 -10.84 27.11
CA ALA A 6 1.74 -11.18 25.98
C ALA A 6 1.31 -12.49 25.31
N GLN A 7 0.91 -13.51 26.08
CA GLN A 7 0.38 -14.77 25.56
C GLN A 7 -0.90 -14.58 24.77
N ILE A 8 -1.88 -13.83 25.33
CA ILE A 8 -3.13 -13.52 24.62
C ILE A 8 -2.86 -12.78 23.30
N THR A 9 -1.93 -11.82 23.33
CA THR A 9 -1.54 -11.07 22.11
C THR A 9 -0.90 -11.98 21.07
N ALA A 10 -0.02 -12.89 21.48
CA ALA A 10 0.62 -13.85 20.59
C ALA A 10 -0.41 -14.82 19.96
N ASP A 11 -1.34 -15.35 20.77
CA ASP A 11 -2.40 -16.24 20.27
C ASP A 11 -3.34 -15.54 19.31
N THR A 12 -3.67 -14.27 19.58
CA THR A 12 -4.50 -13.45 18.69
C THR A 12 -3.79 -13.19 17.36
N ALA A 13 -2.48 -12.84 17.41
CA ALA A 13 -1.67 -12.63 16.23
C ALA A 13 -1.56 -13.91 15.37
N ARG A 14 -1.39 -15.09 15.99
CA ARG A 14 -1.37 -16.39 15.31
C ARG A 14 -2.69 -16.67 14.59
N ARG A 15 -3.83 -16.46 15.25
CA ARG A 15 -5.16 -16.65 14.65
C ARG A 15 -5.39 -15.69 13.48
N THR A 16 -4.99 -14.44 13.64
CA THR A 16 -5.10 -13.43 12.58
C THR A 16 -4.25 -13.83 11.37
N LEU A 17 -3.03 -14.28 11.60
CA LEU A 17 -2.13 -14.73 10.54
C LEU A 17 -2.70 -15.97 9.81
N ALA A 18 -3.17 -16.99 10.56
CA ALA A 18 -3.82 -18.18 10.00
C ALA A 18 -5.01 -17.87 9.11
N GLY A 19 -5.75 -16.79 9.40
CA GLY A 19 -6.89 -16.32 8.62
C GLY A 19 -6.54 -15.94 7.16
N TYR A 20 -5.30 -15.54 6.87
CA TYR A 20 -4.90 -15.16 5.51
C TYR A 20 -4.84 -16.33 4.52
N TRP A 21 -4.65 -17.57 5.00
CA TRP A 21 -4.64 -18.76 4.14
C TRP A 21 -5.69 -19.79 4.54
N SER A 22 -6.65 -19.41 5.39
CA SER A 22 -7.72 -20.29 5.90
C SER A 22 -7.21 -21.59 6.54
N GLY A 23 -6.01 -21.56 7.13
CA GLY A 23 -5.33 -22.70 7.73
C GLY A 23 -5.46 -22.78 9.23
N GLY A 24 -4.90 -23.84 9.82
CA GLY A 24 -4.80 -24.00 11.28
C GLY A 24 -3.79 -23.05 11.90
N VAL A 25 -3.89 -22.89 13.23
CA VAL A 25 -2.98 -22.06 14.04
C VAL A 25 -1.68 -22.79 14.41
N ASP A 26 -1.56 -24.05 14.00
CA ASP A 26 -0.43 -24.92 14.33
C ASP A 26 0.67 -24.77 13.26
N PHE A 27 1.38 -23.65 13.33
CA PHE A 27 2.55 -23.36 12.51
C PHE A 27 3.68 -22.87 13.39
N GLU A 28 4.90 -23.22 13.00
CA GLU A 28 6.12 -22.79 13.66
C GLU A 28 6.65 -21.52 13.01
N ILE A 29 7.04 -20.55 13.85
CA ILE A 29 7.68 -19.30 13.38
C ILE A 29 9.15 -19.42 13.66
N GLU A 30 9.99 -19.26 12.65
CA GLU A 30 11.44 -19.29 12.81
C GLU A 30 11.93 -17.99 13.49
N PRO A 31 12.45 -18.06 14.73
CA PRO A 31 12.88 -16.85 15.45
C PRO A 31 14.04 -16.12 14.76
N ALA A 32 14.90 -16.84 14.05
CA ALA A 32 16.04 -16.27 13.31
C ALA A 32 15.60 -15.24 12.26
N ALA A 33 14.42 -15.41 11.66
CA ALA A 33 13.88 -14.44 10.71
C ALA A 33 13.57 -13.09 11.36
N LEU A 34 13.19 -13.05 12.65
CA LEU A 34 12.97 -11.80 13.39
C LEU A 34 14.29 -11.08 13.69
N GLU A 35 15.38 -11.82 13.87
CA GLU A 35 16.69 -11.27 14.22
C GLU A 35 17.47 -10.73 12.99
N ASP A 36 16.98 -11.00 11.79
CA ASP A 36 17.61 -10.51 10.56
C ASP A 36 17.50 -8.99 10.40
N THR A 37 18.60 -8.31 10.69
CA THR A 37 18.77 -6.86 10.50
C THR A 37 19.45 -6.50 9.18
N SER A 38 19.82 -7.48 8.33
CA SER A 38 20.61 -7.26 7.09
C SER A 38 19.76 -6.67 5.96
N ALA A 39 18.47 -6.86 6.00
CA ALA A 39 17.55 -6.63 4.90
C ALA A 39 17.19 -5.16 4.61
N ALA A 40 17.79 -4.19 5.29
CA ALA A 40 17.58 -2.76 5.02
C ALA A 40 18.25 -2.30 3.70
N GLN A 41 19.16 -3.10 3.14
CA GLN A 41 19.98 -2.70 2.00
C GLN A 41 19.45 -3.13 0.63
N ASP A 42 18.53 -4.11 0.56
CA ASP A 42 18.11 -4.76 -0.70
C ASP A 42 16.81 -4.24 -1.32
N ILE A 43 16.19 -3.21 -0.77
CA ILE A 43 14.91 -2.74 -1.31
C ILE A 43 15.10 -1.43 -2.11
N ALA A 44 15.92 -1.51 -3.15
CA ALA A 44 15.88 -0.57 -4.26
C ALA A 44 14.84 -1.08 -5.27
N GLY A 45 13.66 -0.52 -5.27
CA GLY A 45 12.58 -0.86 -6.21
C GLY A 45 11.97 0.41 -6.77
N GLU A 46 11.60 0.35 -8.04
CA GLU A 46 10.78 1.39 -8.66
C GLU A 46 9.44 1.50 -7.94
N VAL A 47 8.89 2.72 -7.89
CA VAL A 47 7.57 2.97 -7.29
C VAL A 47 6.52 2.26 -8.15
N SER A 48 6.23 1.02 -7.82
CA SER A 48 5.17 0.23 -8.45
C SER A 48 4.15 -0.14 -7.40
N SER A 49 3.14 0.68 -7.21
CA SER A 49 2.03 0.36 -6.32
C SER A 49 0.73 0.25 -7.09
N VAL A 50 -0.13 -0.65 -6.65
CA VAL A 50 -1.51 -0.79 -7.16
C VAL A 50 -2.26 0.54 -7.07
N ASP A 51 -1.97 1.34 -6.04
CA ASP A 51 -2.55 2.66 -5.85
C ASP A 51 -2.21 3.63 -7.00
N LEU A 52 -0.97 3.58 -7.54
CA LEU A 52 -0.60 4.39 -8.70
C LEU A 52 -1.25 3.90 -9.99
N ALA A 53 -1.43 2.59 -10.14
CA ALA A 53 -2.16 2.02 -11.27
C ALA A 53 -3.63 2.47 -11.27
N LEU A 54 -4.26 2.60 -10.10
CA LEU A 54 -5.60 3.15 -9.97
C LEU A 54 -5.66 4.60 -10.46
N LEU A 55 -4.77 5.45 -9.97
CA LEU A 55 -4.70 6.86 -10.39
C LEU A 55 -4.43 7.01 -11.90
N ASP A 56 -3.60 6.15 -12.48
CA ASP A 56 -3.37 6.14 -13.93
C ASP A 56 -4.61 5.70 -14.72
N ALA A 57 -5.36 4.72 -14.22
CA ALA A 57 -6.63 4.30 -14.81
C ALA A 57 -7.70 5.42 -14.74
N GLU A 58 -7.75 6.16 -13.63
CA GLU A 58 -8.63 7.34 -13.49
C GLU A 58 -8.26 8.43 -14.50
N ARG A 59 -6.97 8.73 -14.67
CA ARG A 59 -6.45 9.64 -15.69
C ARG A 59 -6.84 9.20 -17.11
N GLN A 60 -6.68 7.91 -17.43
CA GLN A 60 -7.08 7.36 -18.72
C GLN A 60 -8.60 7.50 -18.94
N THR A 61 -9.40 7.26 -17.91
CA THR A 61 -10.85 7.43 -17.93
C THR A 61 -11.24 8.89 -18.19
N ALA A 62 -10.60 9.84 -17.51
CA ALA A 62 -10.81 11.27 -17.75
C ALA A 62 -10.42 11.67 -19.17
N THR A 63 -9.31 11.14 -19.69
CA THR A 63 -8.89 11.37 -21.09
C THR A 63 -9.91 10.81 -22.08
N ALA A 64 -10.48 9.64 -21.82
CA ALA A 64 -11.52 9.06 -22.67
C ALA A 64 -12.82 9.90 -22.63
N ARG A 65 -13.18 10.46 -21.47
CA ARG A 65 -14.34 11.38 -21.35
C ARG A 65 -14.19 12.62 -22.22
N VAL A 66 -13.00 13.23 -22.28
CA VAL A 66 -12.75 14.36 -23.19
C VAL A 66 -13.11 13.99 -24.61
N ARG A 67 -12.63 12.83 -25.10
CA ARG A 67 -12.93 12.35 -26.47
C ARG A 67 -14.44 12.13 -26.70
N VAL A 68 -15.13 11.59 -25.69
CA VAL A 68 -16.59 11.41 -25.76
C VAL A 68 -17.31 12.75 -25.90
N GLU A 69 -16.92 13.76 -25.11
CA GLU A 69 -17.56 15.09 -25.21
C GLU A 69 -17.20 15.82 -26.49
N GLU A 70 -15.99 15.66 -27.01
CA GLU A 70 -15.60 16.16 -28.35
C GLU A 70 -16.43 15.51 -29.46
N THR A 71 -16.68 14.20 -29.37
CA THR A 71 -17.51 13.48 -30.34
C THR A 71 -18.96 13.98 -30.34
N LYS A 72 -19.51 14.29 -29.14
CA LYS A 72 -20.86 14.85 -29.02
C LYS A 72 -21.02 16.25 -29.64
N ALA A 73 -19.92 16.96 -29.85
CA ALA A 73 -19.95 18.24 -30.59
C ALA A 73 -20.32 18.06 -32.06
N PHE A 74 -20.15 16.85 -32.60
CA PHE A 74 -20.54 16.50 -33.95
C PHE A 74 -21.87 15.74 -33.87
N GLN A 75 -22.91 16.30 -34.47
CA GLN A 75 -24.22 15.65 -34.52
C GLN A 75 -24.25 14.63 -35.67
N ASP A 76 -24.81 13.45 -35.41
CA ASP A 76 -24.85 12.36 -36.38
C ASP A 76 -25.87 12.65 -37.50
N PRO A 77 -25.48 12.54 -38.78
CA PRO A 77 -26.42 12.59 -39.89
C PRO A 77 -27.32 11.35 -39.84
N THR A 78 -28.61 11.55 -40.06
CA THR A 78 -29.55 10.44 -40.13
C THR A 78 -29.97 10.17 -41.55
N TRP A 79 -29.94 8.90 -41.95
CA TRP A 79 -30.40 8.44 -43.26
C TRP A 79 -31.61 7.54 -43.05
N ARG A 80 -32.63 7.73 -43.90
CA ARG A 80 -33.83 6.91 -43.91
C ARG A 80 -34.07 6.38 -45.31
N ALA A 81 -34.34 5.10 -45.45
CA ALA A 81 -34.79 4.47 -46.68
C ALA A 81 -36.03 3.63 -46.33
N GLY A 82 -37.06 3.72 -47.14
CA GLY A 82 -38.29 3.02 -46.93
C GLY A 82 -39.17 2.97 -48.16
N LEU A 83 -40.15 2.06 -48.17
CA LEU A 83 -41.21 1.96 -49.14
C LEU A 83 -42.45 2.61 -48.56
N ARG A 84 -43.07 3.53 -49.32
CA ARG A 84 -44.34 4.16 -48.98
C ARG A 84 -45.41 3.70 -49.99
N TYR A 85 -46.47 3.10 -49.48
CA TYR A 85 -47.65 2.77 -50.26
C TYR A 85 -48.60 3.95 -50.25
N LEU A 86 -48.98 4.43 -51.45
CA LEU A 86 -49.91 5.53 -51.64
C LEU A 86 -51.31 4.94 -51.96
N ASN A 87 -52.24 5.01 -51.00
CA ASN A 87 -53.54 4.37 -51.09
C ASN A 87 -54.48 4.99 -52.12
N GLU A 88 -54.28 6.28 -52.48
CA GLU A 88 -55.12 6.99 -53.48
C GLU A 88 -54.82 6.57 -54.91
N GLY A 89 -53.57 6.15 -55.20
CA GLY A 89 -53.19 5.73 -56.59
C GLY A 89 -52.85 4.23 -56.69
N ARG A 90 -52.91 3.49 -55.61
CA ARG A 90 -52.37 2.12 -55.52
C ARG A 90 -50.94 1.97 -55.97
N ASP A 91 -50.12 3.04 -55.79
CA ASP A 91 -48.73 3.09 -56.22
C ASP A 91 -47.80 2.84 -55.02
N MET A 92 -46.61 2.23 -55.28
CA MET A 92 -45.52 2.09 -54.36
C MET A 92 -44.40 3.06 -54.69
N ALA A 93 -44.00 3.87 -53.72
CA ALA A 93 -42.90 4.80 -53.89
C ALA A 93 -41.72 4.39 -53.00
N PHE A 94 -40.51 4.42 -53.52
CA PHE A 94 -39.29 4.32 -52.74
C PHE A 94 -38.92 5.71 -52.22
N VAL A 95 -38.76 5.85 -50.90
CA VAL A 95 -38.43 7.13 -50.26
C VAL A 95 -37.04 7.02 -49.64
N VAL A 96 -36.13 7.90 -50.03
CA VAL A 96 -34.84 8.11 -49.41
C VAL A 96 -34.80 9.53 -48.87
N GLY A 97 -34.44 9.67 -47.62
CA GLY A 97 -34.32 10.96 -46.97
C GLY A 97 -33.07 11.00 -46.09
N GLY A 98 -32.47 12.16 -46.00
CA GLY A 98 -31.36 12.41 -45.06
C GLY A 98 -31.63 13.68 -44.26
N SER A 99 -31.20 13.70 -43.00
CA SER A 99 -31.19 14.90 -42.18
C SER A 99 -29.80 15.12 -41.62
N ILE A 100 -29.24 16.27 -41.91
CA ILE A 100 -27.96 16.71 -41.33
C ILE A 100 -28.29 17.84 -40.35
N PRO A 101 -28.16 17.62 -39.02
CA PRO A 101 -28.38 18.69 -38.07
C PRO A 101 -27.25 19.73 -38.20
N LEU A 102 -27.64 20.99 -38.34
CA LEU A 102 -26.69 22.09 -38.36
C LEU A 102 -26.54 22.65 -36.95
N ALA A 103 -25.53 22.19 -36.23
CA ALA A 103 -25.22 22.65 -34.88
C ALA A 103 -24.64 24.07 -34.89
N ARG A 104 -25.51 25.08 -35.01
CA ARG A 104 -25.08 26.49 -35.06
C ARG A 104 -24.89 27.10 -33.65
N TYR A 105 -25.48 26.53 -32.61
CA TYR A 105 -25.55 27.11 -31.27
C TYR A 105 -25.12 26.16 -30.16
N ASP A 106 -25.16 24.86 -30.37
CA ASP A 106 -24.74 23.87 -29.34
C ASP A 106 -23.53 23.08 -29.85
N THR A 107 -22.36 23.57 -29.47
CA THR A 107 -21.04 22.94 -29.77
C THR A 107 -20.50 22.12 -28.61
N ASN A 108 -21.35 21.80 -27.63
CA ASN A 108 -20.96 21.05 -26.39
C ASN A 108 -19.74 21.64 -25.66
N ARG A 109 -19.43 22.93 -25.88
CA ARG A 109 -18.19 23.56 -25.43
C ARG A 109 -18.03 23.52 -23.94
N GLY A 110 -19.09 23.79 -23.19
CA GLY A 110 -19.03 23.77 -21.71
C GLY A 110 -18.75 22.38 -21.13
N ALA A 111 -19.25 21.31 -21.77
CA ALA A 111 -18.96 19.93 -21.34
C ALA A 111 -17.54 19.51 -21.71
N ILE A 112 -17.03 19.94 -22.87
CA ILE A 112 -15.63 19.73 -23.27
C ILE A 112 -14.68 20.44 -22.30
N GLU A 113 -14.91 21.70 -21.98
CA GLU A 113 -14.10 22.47 -21.04
C GLU A 113 -14.10 21.81 -19.64
N ARG A 114 -15.26 21.33 -19.17
CA ARG A 114 -15.36 20.56 -17.92
C ARG A 114 -14.54 19.27 -17.97
N ALA A 115 -14.69 18.48 -19.00
CA ALA A 115 -13.96 17.22 -19.16
C ALA A 115 -12.44 17.45 -19.23
N GLN A 116 -12.00 18.53 -19.88
CA GLN A 116 -10.59 18.93 -19.90
C GLN A 116 -10.07 19.35 -18.52
N ALA A 117 -10.87 20.07 -17.74
CA ALA A 117 -10.53 20.40 -16.35
C ALA A 117 -10.44 19.15 -15.47
N GLU A 118 -11.37 18.22 -15.60
CA GLU A 118 -11.35 16.92 -14.90
C GLU A 118 -10.10 16.10 -15.28
N ARG A 119 -9.71 16.07 -16.55
CA ARG A 119 -8.47 15.45 -16.99
C ARG A 119 -7.24 16.11 -16.35
N THR A 120 -7.19 17.45 -16.34
CA THR A 120 -6.08 18.19 -15.72
C THR A 120 -5.99 17.90 -14.22
N ALA A 121 -7.12 17.78 -13.52
CA ALA A 121 -7.16 17.38 -12.12
C ALA A 121 -6.61 15.96 -11.94
N ALA A 122 -7.04 15.00 -12.75
CA ALA A 122 -6.53 13.62 -12.69
C ALA A 122 -5.01 13.50 -13.00
N ASP A 123 -4.49 14.33 -13.94
CA ASP A 123 -3.05 14.42 -14.19
C ASP A 123 -2.29 14.95 -12.97
N ALA A 124 -2.84 15.97 -12.28
CA ALA A 124 -2.26 16.51 -11.05
C ALA A 124 -2.32 15.52 -9.88
N ASP A 125 -3.41 14.77 -9.73
CA ASP A 125 -3.57 13.75 -8.70
C ASP A 125 -2.57 12.61 -8.88
N LEU A 126 -2.34 12.15 -10.11
CA LEU A 126 -1.31 11.14 -10.41
C LEU A 126 0.09 11.65 -10.08
N LEU A 127 0.42 12.89 -10.46
CA LEU A 127 1.71 13.50 -10.14
C LEU A 127 1.92 13.62 -8.62
N THR A 128 0.92 14.13 -7.93
CA THR A 128 0.93 14.26 -6.47
C THR A 128 1.07 12.89 -5.79
N GLY A 129 0.32 11.89 -6.27
CA GLY A 129 0.42 10.53 -5.79
C GLY A 129 1.83 9.95 -5.93
N LYS A 130 2.49 10.16 -7.07
CA LYS A 130 3.87 9.74 -7.30
C LYS A 130 4.84 10.39 -6.30
N VAL A 131 4.80 11.72 -6.18
CA VAL A 131 5.69 12.47 -5.27
C VAL A 131 5.49 12.06 -3.82
N LEU A 132 4.24 11.85 -3.39
CA LEU A 132 3.95 11.38 -2.03
C LEU A 132 4.51 9.98 -1.77
N ARG A 133 4.40 9.07 -2.75
CA ARG A 133 4.95 7.71 -2.63
C ARG A 133 6.48 7.70 -2.60
N GLU A 134 7.14 8.49 -3.45
CA GLU A 134 8.60 8.64 -3.43
C GLU A 134 9.09 9.13 -2.07
N ARG A 135 8.44 10.16 -1.52
CA ARG A 135 8.76 10.67 -0.17
C ARG A 135 8.53 9.64 0.92
N GLN A 136 7.44 8.87 0.83
CA GLN A 136 7.13 7.82 1.79
C GLN A 136 8.18 6.71 1.75
N ILE A 137 8.59 6.28 0.55
CA ILE A 137 9.64 5.29 0.35
C ILE A 137 10.97 5.79 0.93
N ALA A 138 11.38 7.02 0.60
CA ALA A 138 12.62 7.60 1.12
C ALA A 138 12.62 7.67 2.66
N ARG A 139 11.50 8.05 3.26
CA ARG A 139 11.34 8.04 4.72
C ARG A 139 11.46 6.64 5.30
N LEU A 140 10.75 5.66 4.75
CA LEU A 140 10.81 4.27 5.22
C LEU A 140 12.22 3.68 5.10
N GLN A 141 12.98 4.00 4.07
CA GLN A 141 14.37 3.58 3.93
C GLN A 141 15.26 4.16 5.03
N ALA A 142 15.06 5.44 5.36
CA ALA A 142 15.78 6.07 6.48
C ALA A 142 15.39 5.44 7.82
N ASP A 143 14.09 5.22 8.07
CA ASP A 143 13.57 4.60 9.28
C ASP A 143 14.12 3.15 9.42
N LEU A 144 14.11 2.36 8.34
CA LEU A 144 14.70 1.00 8.33
C LEU A 144 16.19 1.00 8.72
N THR A 145 16.97 1.93 8.15
CA THR A 145 18.38 2.06 8.47
C THR A 145 18.60 2.42 9.95
N ALA A 146 17.79 3.33 10.48
CA ALA A 146 17.83 3.74 11.87
C ALA A 146 17.46 2.59 12.81
N ARG A 147 16.35 1.88 12.52
CA ARG A 147 15.88 0.73 13.33
C ARG A 147 16.88 -0.43 13.34
N ALA A 148 17.44 -0.76 12.18
CA ALA A 148 18.47 -1.79 12.08
C ALA A 148 19.72 -1.42 12.88
N SER A 149 20.14 -0.16 12.84
CA SER A 149 21.26 0.34 13.62
C SER A 149 20.96 0.31 15.12
N GLU A 150 19.77 0.73 15.54
CA GLU A 150 19.31 0.70 16.92
C GLU A 150 19.31 -0.74 17.47
N ALA A 151 18.69 -1.68 16.75
CA ALA A 151 18.64 -3.09 17.18
C ALA A 151 20.04 -3.69 17.37
N ARG A 152 20.94 -3.46 16.40
CA ARG A 152 22.34 -3.92 16.47
C ARG A 152 23.11 -3.29 17.63
N ARG A 153 22.96 -1.99 17.89
CA ARG A 153 23.61 -1.33 19.01
C ARG A 153 23.12 -1.82 20.35
N ILE A 154 21.81 -2.05 20.49
CA ILE A 154 21.25 -2.63 21.72
C ILE A 154 21.84 -4.02 21.95
N GLU A 155 21.95 -4.85 20.92
CA GLU A 155 22.52 -6.19 21.01
C GLU A 155 24.00 -6.20 21.32
N ALA A 156 24.79 -5.36 20.65
CA ALA A 156 26.26 -5.37 20.76
C ALA A 156 26.79 -4.63 21.99
N GLU A 157 26.09 -3.59 22.46
CA GLU A 157 26.59 -2.69 23.49
C GLU A 157 25.72 -2.74 24.77
N VAL A 158 24.40 -2.53 24.62
CA VAL A 158 23.51 -2.31 25.77
C VAL A 158 23.23 -3.59 26.53
N LEU A 159 22.91 -4.68 25.85
CA LEU A 159 22.59 -5.96 26.50
C LEU A 159 23.80 -6.54 27.25
N PRO A 160 25.02 -6.62 26.68
CA PRO A 160 26.18 -7.12 27.41
C PRO A 160 26.54 -6.24 28.63
N ALA A 161 26.34 -4.90 28.51
CA ALA A 161 26.57 -4.00 29.63
C ALA A 161 25.54 -4.22 30.76
N ALA A 162 24.26 -4.34 30.41
CA ALA A 162 23.20 -4.61 31.38
C ALA A 162 23.37 -5.98 32.08
N GLU A 163 23.75 -7.02 31.34
CA GLU A 163 24.02 -8.36 31.91
C GLU A 163 25.19 -8.35 32.85
N ARG A 164 26.27 -7.66 32.50
CA ARG A 164 27.43 -7.47 33.41
C ARG A 164 27.03 -6.70 34.65
N THR A 165 26.21 -5.66 34.54
CA THR A 165 25.70 -4.89 35.68
C THR A 165 24.90 -5.76 36.64
N VAL A 166 23.97 -6.57 36.12
CA VAL A 166 23.19 -7.52 36.94
C VAL A 166 24.12 -8.49 37.71
N THR A 167 25.15 -9.01 37.05
CA THR A 167 26.11 -9.92 37.65
C THR A 167 26.88 -9.22 38.76
N LEU A 168 27.46 -8.05 38.51
CA LEU A 168 28.24 -7.30 39.51
C LEU A 168 27.42 -6.85 40.71
N VAL A 169 26.18 -6.36 40.46
CA VAL A 169 25.28 -5.94 41.56
C VAL A 169 24.86 -7.15 42.40
N ARG A 170 24.58 -8.31 41.80
CA ARG A 170 24.26 -9.54 42.53
C ARG A 170 25.43 -10.03 43.36
N GLU A 171 26.65 -10.00 42.84
CA GLU A 171 27.84 -10.34 43.57
C GLU A 171 28.10 -9.36 44.72
N GLY A 172 27.89 -8.08 44.52
CA GLY A 172 28.01 -7.04 45.52
C GLY A 172 26.97 -7.19 46.64
N PHE A 173 25.72 -7.56 46.29
CA PHE A 173 24.68 -7.88 47.24
C PHE A 173 25.07 -9.09 48.14
N ASN A 174 25.58 -10.16 47.55
CA ASN A 174 26.04 -11.33 48.29
C ASN A 174 27.18 -11.03 49.28
N ARG A 175 27.94 -9.96 49.00
CA ARG A 175 29.02 -9.46 49.88
C ARG A 175 28.54 -8.37 50.84
N GLY A 176 27.26 -8.01 50.83
CA GLY A 176 26.67 -6.98 51.69
C GLY A 176 26.93 -5.54 51.25
N GLY A 177 27.46 -5.32 50.04
CA GLY A 177 27.79 -3.99 49.52
C GLY A 177 26.66 -3.29 48.78
N PHE A 178 25.63 -4.03 48.33
CA PHE A 178 24.45 -3.50 47.66
C PHE A 178 23.17 -3.95 48.33
N SER A 179 22.10 -3.20 48.15
CA SER A 179 20.78 -3.53 48.67
C SER A 179 20.04 -4.48 47.70
N TYR A 180 18.98 -5.13 48.16
CA TYR A 180 18.11 -5.95 47.31
C TYR A 180 17.40 -5.11 46.25
N ILE A 181 17.12 -3.83 46.53
CA ILE A 181 16.53 -2.89 45.60
C ILE A 181 17.46 -2.67 44.40
N ASP A 182 18.77 -2.52 44.62
CA ASP A 182 19.77 -2.36 43.55
C ASP A 182 19.77 -3.55 42.59
N VAL A 183 19.58 -4.77 43.12
CA VAL A 183 19.47 -6.00 42.32
C VAL A 183 18.22 -5.97 41.46
N ILE A 184 17.07 -5.54 42.00
CA ILE A 184 15.82 -5.42 41.26
C ILE A 184 15.94 -4.38 40.17
N GLU A 185 16.53 -3.22 40.44
CA GLU A 185 16.75 -2.15 39.47
C GLU A 185 17.64 -2.60 38.31
N ALA A 186 18.74 -3.28 38.61
CA ALA A 186 19.62 -3.82 37.57
C ALA A 186 18.90 -4.86 36.70
N GLN A 187 18.08 -5.74 37.27
CA GLN A 187 17.28 -6.70 36.53
C GLN A 187 16.23 -6.00 35.66
N LYS A 188 15.58 -4.96 36.18
CA LYS A 188 14.61 -4.15 35.40
C LYS A 188 15.27 -3.50 34.21
N VAL A 189 16.44 -2.90 34.36
CA VAL A 189 17.19 -2.30 33.25
C VAL A 189 17.50 -3.33 32.15
N LEU A 190 17.89 -4.57 32.54
CA LEU A 190 18.12 -5.64 31.55
C LEU A 190 16.85 -6.05 30.85
N ILE A 191 15.72 -6.18 31.55
CA ILE A 191 14.42 -6.51 30.95
C ILE A 191 13.98 -5.38 29.97
N ASP A 192 14.12 -4.12 30.39
CA ASP A 192 13.81 -2.96 29.56
C ASP A 192 14.68 -2.92 28.28
N ALA A 193 15.98 -3.25 28.38
CA ALA A 193 16.87 -3.33 27.22
C ALA A 193 16.43 -4.45 26.25
N ARG A 194 16.05 -5.62 26.75
CA ARG A 194 15.52 -6.72 25.93
C ARG A 194 14.21 -6.34 25.24
N SER A 195 13.30 -5.68 25.95
CA SER A 195 12.04 -5.20 25.40
C SER A 195 12.29 -4.19 24.27
N ARG A 196 13.17 -3.21 24.50
CA ARG A 196 13.52 -2.21 23.45
C ARG A 196 14.11 -2.84 22.19
N ARG A 197 14.94 -3.90 22.34
CA ARG A 197 15.45 -4.64 21.18
C ARG A 197 14.32 -5.26 20.38
N LEU A 198 13.36 -5.93 21.06
CA LEU A 198 12.21 -6.55 20.40
C LEU A 198 11.32 -5.50 19.71
N ASP A 199 11.10 -4.36 20.35
CA ASP A 199 10.33 -3.26 19.77
C ASP A 199 11.01 -2.69 18.52
N ALA A 200 12.32 -2.52 18.55
CA ALA A 200 13.10 -2.07 17.38
C ALA A 200 13.04 -3.07 16.21
N LEU A 201 13.18 -4.38 16.49
CA LEU A 201 13.05 -5.44 15.50
C LEU A 201 11.63 -5.51 14.92
N LYS A 202 10.60 -5.43 15.77
CA LYS A 202 9.20 -5.38 15.32
C LYS A 202 8.94 -4.19 14.39
N ALA A 203 9.42 -3.00 14.76
CA ALA A 203 9.29 -1.80 13.94
C ALA A 203 10.03 -1.98 12.60
N LEU A 204 11.25 -2.52 12.61
CA LEU A 204 12.04 -2.83 11.42
C LEU A 204 11.25 -3.71 10.43
N HIS A 205 10.70 -4.82 10.90
CA HIS A 205 9.95 -5.74 10.02
C HIS A 205 8.62 -5.15 9.55
N THR A 206 7.97 -4.32 10.36
CA THR A 206 6.76 -3.61 9.96
C THR A 206 7.05 -2.61 8.84
N ASP A 207 8.09 -1.80 8.99
CA ASP A 207 8.52 -0.83 7.98
C ASP A 207 9.00 -1.52 6.69
N ARG A 208 9.70 -2.68 6.83
CA ARG A 208 10.11 -3.52 5.70
C ARG A 208 8.92 -4.06 4.91
N ALA A 209 7.91 -4.59 5.59
CA ALA A 209 6.69 -5.08 4.94
C ALA A 209 5.93 -3.95 4.23
N LEU A 210 5.87 -2.76 4.84
CA LEU A 210 5.26 -1.59 4.24
C LEU A 210 6.03 -1.12 3.00
N LEU A 211 7.37 -1.09 3.06
CA LEU A 211 8.21 -0.76 1.92
C LEU A 211 8.05 -1.77 0.77
N ALA A 212 8.03 -3.07 1.08
CA ALA A 212 7.79 -4.13 0.09
C ALA A 212 6.43 -3.98 -0.59
N ARG A 213 5.39 -3.58 0.14
CA ARG A 213 4.06 -3.27 -0.41
C ARG A 213 4.12 -2.07 -1.37
N LEU A 214 4.79 -1.00 -0.99
CA LEU A 214 4.87 0.23 -1.79
C LEU A 214 5.72 0.08 -3.05
N THR A 215 6.71 -0.81 -3.03
CA THR A 215 7.57 -1.11 -4.19
C THR A 215 7.02 -2.23 -5.06
N GLY A 216 5.90 -2.86 -4.69
CA GLY A 216 5.28 -3.94 -5.46
C GLY A 216 6.08 -5.24 -5.49
N ARG A 217 7.03 -5.44 -4.55
CA ARG A 217 7.93 -6.61 -4.54
C ARG A 217 7.20 -7.96 -4.57
N HIS A 218 5.96 -8.00 -4.07
CA HIS A 218 5.15 -9.23 -4.00
C HIS A 218 4.06 -9.30 -5.07
N VAL A 219 3.91 -8.31 -5.94
CA VAL A 219 2.88 -8.31 -6.99
C VAL A 219 3.06 -9.47 -7.96
N ALA A 220 4.29 -9.89 -8.23
CA ALA A 220 4.60 -11.04 -9.07
C ALA A 220 4.15 -12.40 -8.49
N LEU A 221 3.82 -12.46 -7.19
CA LEU A 221 3.32 -13.67 -6.54
C LEU A 221 1.79 -13.81 -6.63
N ILE A 222 1.08 -12.81 -7.14
CA ILE A 222 -0.35 -12.87 -7.39
C ILE A 222 -0.52 -13.48 -8.77
N PRO A 223 -1.07 -14.72 -8.90
CA PRO A 223 -1.33 -15.30 -10.21
C PRO A 223 -2.28 -14.38 -10.97
N ASN A 224 -1.91 -14.05 -12.22
CA ASN A 224 -2.75 -13.26 -13.09
C ASN A 224 -4.14 -13.91 -13.17
N SER A 225 -5.19 -13.16 -12.86
CA SER A 225 -6.58 -13.61 -12.91
C SER A 225 -7.07 -14.03 -14.31
N GLU A 226 -6.21 -14.00 -15.32
CA GLU A 226 -6.51 -14.39 -16.69
C GLU A 226 -6.47 -15.91 -16.92
N THR A 227 -6.05 -16.74 -15.93
CA THR A 227 -5.98 -18.21 -16.07
C THR A 227 -7.20 -18.95 -15.50
N VAL A 228 -8.23 -18.24 -15.07
CA VAL A 228 -9.51 -18.84 -14.66
C VAL A 228 -10.56 -18.51 -15.72
N ARG A 229 -10.55 -19.27 -16.81
CA ARG A 229 -11.66 -19.48 -17.73
C ARG A 229 -12.02 -20.94 -17.80
#